data_dc05fa058b529b067a2334d930202e7d
#
_entry.id   dc05fa058b529b067a2334d930202e7d
#
_cell.length_a   1.000
_cell.length_b   1.000
_cell.length_c   1.000
_cell.angle_alpha   90.00
_cell.angle_beta   90.00
_cell.angle_gamma   90.00
#
_symmetry.space_group_name_H-M   'P 1'
#
loop_
_entity.id
_entity.type
_entity.pdbx_description
1 polymer ?
#
loop_
_entity_poly.entity_id
_entity_poly.type
_entity_poly.pdbx_seq_one_letter_code
_entity_poly.pdbx_strand_id
1 'polypeptide(L)'
;MTTTRPDTTTTLARLLTEIEQRNPAQPEFHQAAREVLETLAPVLAARPEYAEPGLVERLVEPERQIVFRVPWQDDKGRVHVNRGFRVEFNSALGPYKGGLRFHPSVNLGVIKFLGFEQIFKNALTGLGIGGGKGGSDFDPRGRSDAEVMRFCQSFMTELHRHIGEHTDVPAGDIGVGGREIGYLFGQYRRITNRWEAGVLTGKGAGWGGSLIRPEATGYGNVLFAAAMLRERGEDLEGQTTVVSGSGNVAIYTIEKLVALGANPVTCSDSSGYVVDEKGIDVDLLKQVKEVERGRVDTYAERRGSSARFVPGGRVWEVPADVALPSATQNELDAQDATALIRNGVKAVSEGANMPTTPDAVHLLQQAGVAFGPGKAANAGGVAVSALEMAQNHARTSWPAARVEEELASIMTGIHTTCHETATRYDAPGDYVTGANIAGFERVADAMLAQGVV
;
A
#
# COMPACT_ATOMS: atom_id res chain seq x y z
N MET A 1 16.71 11.76 43.43
CA MET A 1 16.04 10.47 43.23
C MET A 1 16.31 10.07 41.79
N THR A 2 17.22 9.14 41.55
CA THR A 2 17.50 8.55 40.24
C THR A 2 16.34 7.63 39.91
N THR A 3 15.33 8.13 39.21
CA THR A 3 14.32 7.28 38.57
C THR A 3 15.04 6.48 37.51
N THR A 4 15.31 5.20 37.78
CA THR A 4 15.69 4.23 36.76
C THR A 4 14.63 4.30 35.66
N ARG A 5 15.01 4.76 34.45
CA ARG A 5 14.12 4.67 33.29
C ARG A 5 13.74 3.19 33.10
N PRO A 6 12.45 2.88 32.91
CA PRO A 6 12.06 1.51 32.62
C PRO A 6 12.78 1.05 31.36
N ASP A 7 13.14 -0.22 31.30
CA ASP A 7 13.71 -0.86 30.13
C ASP A 7 12.79 -0.65 28.90
N THR A 8 13.39 -0.28 27.76
CA THR A 8 12.67 0.03 26.50
C THR A 8 11.70 -1.08 26.09
N THR A 9 12.12 -2.35 26.25
CA THR A 9 11.29 -3.53 25.97
C THR A 9 10.05 -3.58 26.86
N THR A 10 10.20 -3.30 28.16
CA THR A 10 9.09 -3.23 29.10
C THR A 10 8.11 -2.10 28.75
N THR A 11 8.64 -0.95 28.30
CA THR A 11 7.83 0.19 27.89
C THR A 11 7.00 -0.14 26.64
N LEU A 12 7.60 -0.76 25.62
CA LEU A 12 6.90 -1.16 24.39
C LEU A 12 5.83 -2.23 24.64
N ALA A 13 6.13 -3.22 25.49
CA ALA A 13 5.15 -4.26 25.87
C ALA A 13 3.94 -3.65 26.61
N ARG A 14 4.17 -2.70 27.52
CA ARG A 14 3.09 -1.96 28.18
C ARG A 14 2.24 -1.19 27.17
N LEU A 15 2.88 -0.48 26.24
CA LEU A 15 2.18 0.28 25.21
C LEU A 15 1.32 -0.60 24.30
N LEU A 16 1.82 -1.77 23.88
CA LEU A 16 1.02 -2.74 23.11
C LEU A 16 -0.23 -3.17 23.87
N THR A 17 -0.10 -3.45 25.19
CA THR A 17 -1.24 -3.79 26.04
C THR A 17 -2.26 -2.64 26.12
N GLU A 18 -1.79 -1.40 26.25
CA GLU A 18 -2.65 -0.21 26.27
C GLU A 18 -3.37 0.01 24.91
N ILE A 19 -2.68 -0.23 23.78
CA ILE A 19 -3.27 -0.17 22.44
C ILE A 19 -4.42 -1.17 22.30
N GLU A 20 -4.20 -2.42 22.72
CA GLU A 20 -5.22 -3.48 22.67
C GLU A 20 -6.45 -3.14 23.54
N GLN A 21 -6.22 -2.62 24.74
CA GLN A 21 -7.31 -2.23 25.65
C GLN A 21 -8.12 -1.03 25.14
N ARG A 22 -7.46 -0.04 24.55
CA ARG A 22 -8.12 1.16 24.01
C ARG A 22 -8.84 0.91 22.67
N ASN A 23 -8.47 -0.14 21.96
CA ASN A 23 -8.97 -0.45 20.62
C ASN A 23 -9.57 -1.88 20.56
N PRO A 24 -10.58 -2.19 21.37
CA PRO A 24 -11.16 -3.52 21.38
C PRO A 24 -11.72 -3.88 19.98
N ALA A 25 -11.59 -5.16 19.61
CA ALA A 25 -12.08 -5.70 18.33
C ALA A 25 -11.47 -5.05 17.06
N GLN A 26 -10.18 -4.63 17.13
CA GLN A 26 -9.43 -4.10 15.98
C GLN A 26 -8.15 -4.92 15.71
N PRO A 27 -8.26 -6.23 15.40
CA PRO A 27 -7.12 -7.14 15.33
C PRO A 27 -6.09 -6.75 14.26
N GLU A 28 -6.53 -6.20 13.13
CA GLU A 28 -5.62 -5.75 12.06
C GLU A 28 -4.75 -4.56 12.51
N PHE A 29 -5.33 -3.66 13.30
CA PHE A 29 -4.57 -2.54 13.88
C PHE A 29 -3.60 -3.02 14.95
N HIS A 30 -4.00 -3.98 15.80
CA HIS A 30 -3.11 -4.57 16.81
C HIS A 30 -1.90 -5.26 16.15
N GLN A 31 -2.14 -6.01 15.06
CA GLN A 31 -1.08 -6.69 14.31
C GLN A 31 -0.07 -5.67 13.74
N ALA A 32 -0.54 -4.62 13.07
CA ALA A 32 0.32 -3.60 12.48
C ALA A 32 1.10 -2.81 13.54
N ALA A 33 0.46 -2.44 14.64
CA ALA A 33 1.13 -1.75 15.74
C ALA A 33 2.23 -2.62 16.37
N ARG A 34 1.97 -3.90 16.58
CA ARG A 34 2.94 -4.85 17.11
C ARG A 34 4.14 -5.00 16.19
N GLU A 35 3.91 -5.24 14.90
CA GLU A 35 4.97 -5.40 13.89
C GLU A 35 5.93 -4.20 13.89
N VAL A 36 5.40 -2.98 13.95
CA VAL A 36 6.24 -1.78 13.97
C VAL A 36 6.94 -1.62 15.31
N LEU A 37 6.21 -1.65 16.43
CA LEU A 37 6.75 -1.34 17.76
C LEU A 37 7.84 -2.32 18.19
N GLU A 38 7.73 -3.61 17.83
CA GLU A 38 8.75 -4.62 18.14
C GLU A 38 10.09 -4.31 17.46
N THR A 39 10.11 -3.61 16.33
CA THR A 39 11.33 -3.23 15.63
C THR A 39 11.96 -1.92 16.14
N LEU A 40 11.26 -1.15 16.99
CA LEU A 40 11.76 0.16 17.46
C LEU A 40 12.71 0.09 18.65
N ALA A 41 12.85 -1.05 19.32
CA ALA A 41 13.70 -1.16 20.52
C ALA A 41 15.15 -0.69 20.29
N PRO A 42 15.85 -1.04 19.19
CA PRO A 42 17.21 -0.58 18.94
C PRO A 42 17.32 0.95 18.77
N VAL A 43 16.41 1.55 18.02
CA VAL A 43 16.45 3.01 17.79
C VAL A 43 16.11 3.79 19.06
N LEU A 44 15.15 3.35 19.86
CA LEU A 44 14.81 3.98 21.14
C LEU A 44 15.94 3.86 22.17
N ALA A 45 16.74 2.81 22.11
CA ALA A 45 17.94 2.66 22.93
C ALA A 45 19.08 3.58 22.46
N ALA A 46 19.28 3.70 21.14
CA ALA A 46 20.34 4.52 20.55
C ALA A 46 20.04 6.02 20.57
N ARG A 47 18.77 6.41 20.51
CA ARG A 47 18.27 7.79 20.44
C ARG A 47 17.35 8.08 21.64
N PRO A 48 17.91 8.42 22.83
CA PRO A 48 17.12 8.64 24.05
C PRO A 48 16.04 9.72 23.94
N GLU A 49 16.22 10.69 23.03
CA GLU A 49 15.23 11.73 22.73
C GLU A 49 13.92 11.16 22.17
N TYR A 50 13.95 10.02 21.51
CA TYR A 50 12.74 9.35 21.03
C TYR A 50 11.98 8.58 22.13
N ALA A 51 12.66 8.31 23.25
CA ALA A 51 12.03 7.74 24.44
C ALA A 51 11.40 8.81 25.36
N GLU A 52 11.30 10.06 24.91
CA GLU A 52 10.58 11.10 25.65
C GLU A 52 9.11 10.69 25.83
N PRO A 53 8.54 10.95 27.02
CA PRO A 53 7.16 10.60 27.30
C PRO A 53 6.19 11.18 26.25
N GLY A 54 5.36 10.30 25.69
CA GLY A 54 4.29 10.68 24.79
C GLY A 54 4.66 10.68 23.29
N LEU A 55 5.91 10.50 22.87
CA LEU A 55 6.25 10.48 21.44
C LEU A 55 5.66 9.25 20.74
N VAL A 56 5.98 8.04 21.26
CA VAL A 56 5.49 6.79 20.69
C VAL A 56 3.98 6.64 20.93
N GLU A 57 3.48 7.06 22.08
CA GLU A 57 2.05 7.10 22.40
C GLU A 57 1.27 7.97 21.39
N ARG A 58 1.80 9.15 21.02
CA ARG A 58 1.19 10.03 19.99
C ARG A 58 1.29 9.40 18.60
N LEU A 59 2.37 8.70 18.30
CA LEU A 59 2.55 8.06 16.98
C LEU A 59 1.51 6.95 16.73
N VAL A 60 1.10 6.21 17.75
CA VAL A 60 0.15 5.10 17.65
C VAL A 60 -1.32 5.52 17.85
N GLU A 61 -1.57 6.78 18.22
CA GLU A 61 -2.92 7.33 18.33
C GLU A 61 -3.19 8.29 17.17
N PRO A 62 -4.23 8.05 16.35
CA PRO A 62 -4.54 8.96 15.25
C PRO A 62 -4.95 10.35 15.77
N GLU A 63 -4.50 11.40 15.06
CA GLU A 63 -4.84 12.78 15.40
C GLU A 63 -6.35 13.02 15.32
N ARG A 64 -7.06 12.39 14.35
CA ARG A 64 -8.52 12.43 14.23
C ARG A 64 -9.10 11.17 13.62
N GLN A 65 -10.29 10.82 14.07
CA GLN A 65 -11.10 9.74 13.53
C GLN A 65 -12.49 10.29 13.22
N ILE A 66 -12.85 10.29 11.94
CA ILE A 66 -14.10 10.84 11.43
C ILE A 66 -14.96 9.68 10.95
N VAL A 67 -16.13 9.52 11.54
CA VAL A 67 -17.13 8.49 11.16
C VAL A 67 -18.44 9.20 10.84
N PHE A 68 -19.00 8.90 9.68
CA PHE A 68 -20.21 9.56 9.22
C PHE A 68 -21.16 8.59 8.49
N ARG A 69 -22.41 8.97 8.43
CA ARG A 69 -23.47 8.23 7.74
C ARG A 69 -23.52 8.64 6.27
N VAL A 70 -23.62 7.63 5.38
CA VAL A 70 -23.74 7.82 3.92
C VAL A 70 -25.07 7.24 3.42
N PRO A 71 -26.16 8.03 3.38
CA PRO A 71 -27.43 7.59 2.81
C PRO A 71 -27.43 7.77 1.29
N TRP A 72 -27.91 6.77 0.54
CA TRP A 72 -28.01 6.84 -0.92
C TRP A 72 -29.18 5.99 -1.42
N GLN A 73 -29.63 6.21 -2.66
CA GLN A 73 -30.72 5.48 -3.28
C GLN A 73 -30.20 4.59 -4.43
N ASP A 74 -30.70 3.34 -4.48
CA ASP A 74 -30.48 2.46 -5.62
C ASP A 74 -31.36 2.86 -6.84
N ASP A 75 -31.18 2.16 -7.96
CA ASP A 75 -31.95 2.42 -9.18
C ASP A 75 -33.44 2.09 -9.07
N LYS A 76 -33.84 1.39 -8.00
CA LYS A 76 -35.25 1.08 -7.66
C LYS A 76 -35.84 2.06 -6.66
N GLY A 77 -35.11 3.13 -6.29
CA GLY A 77 -35.55 4.15 -5.34
C GLY A 77 -35.46 3.72 -3.86
N ARG A 78 -34.87 2.57 -3.53
CA ARG A 78 -34.72 2.12 -2.15
C ARG A 78 -33.56 2.84 -1.49
N VAL A 79 -33.77 3.28 -0.26
CA VAL A 79 -32.73 3.95 0.54
C VAL A 79 -31.81 2.92 1.18
N HIS A 80 -30.52 3.12 1.02
CA HIS A 80 -29.45 2.39 1.68
C HIS A 80 -28.65 3.33 2.59
N VAL A 81 -28.04 2.78 3.63
CA VAL A 81 -27.21 3.54 4.57
C VAL A 81 -25.91 2.78 4.80
N ASN A 82 -24.81 3.40 4.43
CA ASN A 82 -23.45 2.93 4.69
C ASN A 82 -22.76 3.83 5.72
N ARG A 83 -21.62 3.38 6.22
CA ARG A 83 -20.70 4.17 7.05
C ARG A 83 -19.53 4.67 6.22
N GLY A 84 -19.22 5.94 6.36
CA GLY A 84 -18.00 6.55 5.87
C GLY A 84 -16.98 6.71 6.99
N PHE A 85 -15.71 6.54 6.67
CA PHE A 85 -14.59 6.66 7.60
C PHE A 85 -13.49 7.51 6.98
N ARG A 86 -12.86 8.39 7.79
CA ARG A 86 -11.57 8.99 7.52
C ARG A 86 -10.77 9.02 8.80
N VAL A 87 -9.57 8.46 8.77
CA VAL A 87 -8.59 8.52 9.86
C VAL A 87 -7.44 9.38 9.38
N GLU A 88 -7.33 10.55 9.98
CA GLU A 88 -6.23 11.49 9.87
C GLU A 88 -5.22 11.08 10.94
N PHE A 89 -4.18 10.32 10.52
CA PHE A 89 -3.39 9.59 11.50
C PHE A 89 -2.24 10.43 12.04
N ASN A 90 -1.40 11.00 11.17
CA ASN A 90 -0.25 11.81 11.56
C ASN A 90 0.08 12.83 10.47
N SER A 91 0.21 14.10 10.85
CA SER A 91 0.46 15.23 9.93
C SER A 91 1.86 15.84 10.09
N ALA A 92 2.75 15.24 10.87
CA ALA A 92 4.07 15.84 11.16
C ALA A 92 4.94 16.09 9.91
N LEU A 93 4.75 15.30 8.84
CA LEU A 93 5.48 15.45 7.57
C LEU A 93 4.73 16.23 6.49
N GLY A 94 3.48 16.60 6.73
CA GLY A 94 2.65 17.32 5.75
C GLY A 94 1.18 16.91 5.80
N PRO A 95 0.36 17.34 4.81
CA PRO A 95 -1.06 17.00 4.76
C PRO A 95 -1.28 15.50 4.83
N TYR A 96 -2.34 15.07 5.52
CA TYR A 96 -2.68 13.64 5.56
C TYR A 96 -2.87 13.10 4.15
N LYS A 97 -2.30 11.95 3.86
CA LYS A 97 -2.33 11.34 2.54
C LYS A 97 -2.59 9.86 2.63
N GLY A 98 -3.58 9.38 1.87
CA GLY A 98 -3.87 7.97 1.73
C GLY A 98 -5.22 7.70 1.08
N GLY A 99 -5.39 6.47 0.57
CA GLY A 99 -6.53 6.08 -0.25
C GLY A 99 -7.86 5.96 0.48
N LEU A 100 -8.93 5.96 -0.31
CA LEU A 100 -10.28 5.58 0.12
C LEU A 100 -10.55 4.14 -0.37
N ARG A 101 -11.01 3.26 0.52
CA ARG A 101 -11.40 1.88 0.20
C ARG A 101 -12.90 1.71 0.26
N PHE A 102 -13.53 1.23 -0.82
CA PHE A 102 -14.95 0.84 -0.81
C PHE A 102 -15.05 -0.68 -0.90
N HIS A 103 -15.35 -1.29 0.25
CA HIS A 103 -15.46 -2.75 0.33
C HIS A 103 -16.27 -3.15 1.57
N PRO A 104 -17.11 -4.21 1.52
CA PRO A 104 -17.94 -4.64 2.65
C PRO A 104 -17.17 -4.93 3.96
N SER A 105 -15.90 -5.29 3.87
CA SER A 105 -15.07 -5.55 5.05
C SER A 105 -14.56 -4.29 5.76
N VAL A 106 -14.77 -3.11 5.19
CA VAL A 106 -14.29 -1.86 5.77
C VAL A 106 -15.00 -1.56 7.08
N ASN A 107 -14.19 -1.39 8.10
CA ASN A 107 -14.58 -0.93 9.43
C ASN A 107 -13.49 -0.01 9.99
N LEU A 108 -13.70 0.55 11.17
CA LEU A 108 -12.74 1.49 11.77
C LEU A 108 -11.37 0.86 12.02
N GLY A 109 -11.30 -0.40 12.47
CA GLY A 109 -10.05 -1.12 12.72
C GLY A 109 -9.20 -1.28 11.45
N VAL A 110 -9.84 -1.69 10.35
CA VAL A 110 -9.21 -1.79 9.03
C VAL A 110 -8.67 -0.43 8.56
N ILE A 111 -9.45 0.64 8.72
CA ILE A 111 -9.00 1.98 8.32
C ILE A 111 -7.87 2.51 9.21
N LYS A 112 -7.92 2.24 10.52
CA LYS A 112 -6.81 2.57 11.44
C LYS A 112 -5.54 1.82 11.09
N PHE A 113 -5.62 0.51 10.88
CA PHE A 113 -4.49 -0.30 10.41
C PHE A 113 -3.83 0.33 9.17
N LEU A 114 -4.63 0.54 8.13
CA LEU A 114 -4.13 1.10 6.87
C LEU A 114 -3.61 2.53 7.02
N GLY A 115 -4.20 3.33 7.91
CA GLY A 115 -3.74 4.70 8.22
C GLY A 115 -2.41 4.72 8.96
N PHE A 116 -2.22 3.79 9.90
CA PHE A 116 -0.97 3.63 10.63
C PHE A 116 0.19 3.22 9.71
N GLU A 117 -0.01 2.17 8.91
CA GLU A 117 0.95 1.76 7.89
C GLU A 117 1.30 2.89 6.91
N GLN A 118 0.31 3.73 6.60
CA GLN A 118 0.50 4.83 5.67
C GLN A 118 1.46 5.90 6.19
N ILE A 119 1.62 6.07 7.51
CA ILE A 119 2.60 7.00 8.09
C ILE A 119 4.01 6.63 7.63
N PHE A 120 4.41 5.39 7.84
CA PHE A 120 5.75 4.88 7.52
C PHE A 120 5.98 4.83 6.01
N LYS A 121 5.00 4.33 5.26
CA LYS A 121 5.05 4.29 3.80
C LYS A 121 5.30 5.69 3.21
N ASN A 122 4.56 6.69 3.67
CA ASN A 122 4.71 8.07 3.19
C ASN A 122 6.05 8.67 3.64
N ALA A 123 6.46 8.41 4.86
CA ALA A 123 7.76 8.86 5.38
C ALA A 123 8.92 8.34 4.53
N LEU A 124 8.89 7.06 4.13
CA LEU A 124 9.94 6.45 3.31
C LEU A 124 10.10 7.11 1.93
N THR A 125 9.05 7.69 1.35
CA THR A 125 9.15 8.35 0.05
C THR A 125 10.05 9.57 0.02
N GLY A 126 10.42 10.14 1.17
CA GLY A 126 11.16 11.40 1.23
C GLY A 126 10.31 12.65 0.97
N LEU A 127 9.04 12.49 0.59
CA LEU A 127 8.14 13.59 0.22
C LEU A 127 7.43 14.20 1.44
N GLY A 128 6.92 15.45 1.30
CA GLY A 128 6.25 16.19 2.36
C GLY A 128 4.76 15.81 2.46
N ILE A 129 4.45 14.60 2.89
CA ILE A 129 3.09 14.07 3.06
C ILE A 129 2.97 13.28 4.37
N GLY A 130 1.89 13.53 5.10
CA GLY A 130 1.52 12.81 6.31
C GLY A 130 0.79 11.49 6.02
N GLY A 131 0.29 10.82 7.05
CA GLY A 131 -0.41 9.55 6.96
C GLY A 131 -1.91 9.69 7.25
N GLY A 132 -2.74 9.13 6.38
CA GLY A 132 -4.19 9.03 6.58
C GLY A 132 -4.82 7.93 5.73
N LYS A 133 -6.03 7.53 6.07
CA LYS A 133 -6.78 6.51 5.32
C LYS A 133 -8.28 6.73 5.49
N GLY A 134 -9.06 6.30 4.50
CA GLY A 134 -10.50 6.37 4.60
C GLY A 134 -11.20 5.28 3.81
N GLY A 135 -12.53 5.31 3.82
CA GLY A 135 -13.31 4.35 3.07
C GLY A 135 -14.74 4.20 3.57
N SER A 136 -15.39 3.17 3.08
CA SER A 136 -16.76 2.81 3.42
C SER A 136 -16.98 1.30 3.27
N ASP A 137 -17.93 0.76 4.03
CA ASP A 137 -18.48 -0.59 3.89
C ASP A 137 -19.36 -0.78 2.63
N PHE A 138 -19.37 0.19 1.73
CA PHE A 138 -20.06 0.12 0.44
C PHE A 138 -19.37 -0.85 -0.52
N ASP A 139 -20.13 -1.73 -1.17
CA ASP A 139 -19.64 -2.58 -2.25
C ASP A 139 -20.00 -2.00 -3.63
N PRO A 140 -19.07 -1.50 -4.42
CA PRO A 140 -19.35 -0.97 -5.76
C PRO A 140 -19.58 -2.06 -6.80
N ARG A 141 -19.27 -3.33 -6.50
CA ARG A 141 -19.42 -4.44 -7.46
C ARG A 141 -20.89 -4.73 -7.74
N GLY A 142 -21.22 -4.86 -9.02
CA GLY A 142 -22.60 -5.13 -9.45
C GLY A 142 -23.54 -3.93 -9.32
N ARG A 143 -23.02 -2.74 -8.97
CA ARG A 143 -23.78 -1.49 -8.96
C ARG A 143 -23.70 -0.77 -10.30
N SER A 144 -24.78 -0.09 -10.68
CA SER A 144 -24.76 0.77 -11.84
C SER A 144 -23.86 2.00 -11.62
N ASP A 145 -23.39 2.63 -12.69
CA ASP A 145 -22.63 3.88 -12.60
C ASP A 145 -23.42 4.98 -11.91
N ALA A 146 -24.73 5.01 -12.11
CA ALA A 146 -25.64 5.96 -11.45
C ALA A 146 -25.73 5.71 -9.93
N GLU A 147 -25.78 4.45 -9.48
CA GLU A 147 -25.75 4.10 -8.06
C GLU A 147 -24.42 4.49 -7.42
N VAL A 148 -23.29 4.14 -8.06
CA VAL A 148 -21.96 4.51 -7.56
C VAL A 148 -21.78 6.03 -7.51
N MET A 149 -22.27 6.76 -8.52
CA MET A 149 -22.23 8.22 -8.51
C MET A 149 -23.02 8.81 -7.33
N ARG A 150 -24.26 8.34 -7.09
CA ARG A 150 -25.07 8.81 -5.96
C ARG A 150 -24.42 8.51 -4.61
N PHE A 151 -23.81 7.32 -4.47
CA PHE A 151 -23.04 6.98 -3.28
C PHE A 151 -21.86 7.93 -3.10
N CYS A 152 -21.03 8.12 -4.11
CA CYS A 152 -19.85 9.03 -4.06
C CYS A 152 -20.25 10.47 -3.74
N GLN A 153 -21.36 10.95 -4.29
CA GLN A 153 -21.88 12.28 -3.99
C GLN A 153 -22.32 12.42 -2.52
N SER A 154 -23.04 11.44 -1.98
CA SER A 154 -23.41 11.42 -0.57
C SER A 154 -22.18 11.32 0.34
N PHE A 155 -21.23 10.44 0.02
CA PHE A 155 -19.99 10.30 0.77
C PHE A 155 -19.20 11.61 0.82
N MET A 156 -19.01 12.27 -0.33
CA MET A 156 -18.27 13.54 -0.41
C MET A 156 -19.00 14.69 0.26
N THR A 157 -20.34 14.66 0.35
CA THR A 157 -21.13 15.67 1.05
C THR A 157 -20.76 15.79 2.55
N GLU A 158 -20.33 14.69 3.16
CA GLU A 158 -19.79 14.74 4.52
C GLU A 158 -18.26 14.94 4.53
N LEU A 159 -17.54 14.21 3.69
CA LEU A 159 -16.06 14.22 3.70
C LEU A 159 -15.47 15.60 3.36
N HIS A 160 -16.10 16.39 2.47
CA HIS A 160 -15.53 17.67 2.00
C HIS A 160 -15.19 18.66 3.12
N ARG A 161 -15.77 18.52 4.29
CA ARG A 161 -15.53 19.39 5.46
C ARG A 161 -14.18 19.16 6.11
N HIS A 162 -13.54 18.03 5.79
CA HIS A 162 -12.34 17.54 6.47
C HIS A 162 -11.13 17.47 5.54
N ILE A 163 -11.32 17.61 4.22
CA ILE A 163 -10.26 17.45 3.21
C ILE A 163 -9.94 18.76 2.52
N GLY A 164 -8.74 18.84 1.94
CA GLY A 164 -8.25 19.99 1.18
C GLY A 164 -6.79 19.76 0.79
N GLU A 165 -6.30 20.45 -0.24
CA GLU A 165 -4.95 20.25 -0.78
C GLU A 165 -3.83 20.52 0.24
N HIS A 166 -4.12 21.29 1.30
CA HIS A 166 -3.17 21.61 2.37
C HIS A 166 -3.49 20.93 3.70
N THR A 167 -4.55 20.14 3.78
CA THR A 167 -5.00 19.50 5.02
C THR A 167 -4.97 17.98 4.92
N ASP A 168 -5.78 17.44 4.02
CA ASP A 168 -5.94 16.01 3.81
C ASP A 168 -6.29 15.72 2.35
N VAL A 169 -5.49 14.87 1.71
CA VAL A 169 -5.60 14.56 0.28
C VAL A 169 -5.85 13.07 0.06
N PRO A 170 -7.13 12.65 -0.02
CA PRO A 170 -7.46 11.27 -0.34
C PRO A 170 -7.04 10.86 -1.76
N ALA A 171 -6.93 9.54 -1.95
CA ALA A 171 -6.65 8.89 -3.23
C ALA A 171 -7.55 7.68 -3.46
N GLY A 172 -7.37 6.96 -4.57
CA GLY A 172 -7.99 5.67 -4.79
C GLY A 172 -7.33 4.53 -4.00
N ASP A 173 -8.08 3.48 -3.76
CA ASP A 173 -7.68 2.19 -3.20
C ASP A 173 -8.69 1.13 -3.67
N ILE A 174 -8.76 -0.06 -3.07
CA ILE A 174 -9.73 -1.12 -3.43
C ILE A 174 -11.15 -0.53 -3.55
N GLY A 175 -11.81 -0.76 -4.69
CA GLY A 175 -13.16 -0.28 -4.98
C GLY A 175 -13.28 1.22 -5.28
N VAL A 176 -12.16 1.95 -5.35
CA VAL A 176 -12.10 3.38 -5.70
C VAL A 176 -11.05 3.60 -6.78
N GLY A 177 -11.49 3.59 -8.01
CA GLY A 177 -10.68 3.89 -9.20
C GLY A 177 -10.93 5.30 -9.74
N GLY A 178 -10.50 5.54 -10.98
CA GLY A 178 -10.66 6.83 -11.65
C GLY A 178 -12.11 7.28 -11.78
N ARG A 179 -13.07 6.34 -11.94
CA ARG A 179 -14.52 6.61 -11.97
C ARG A 179 -15.00 7.22 -10.65
N GLU A 180 -14.71 6.55 -9.54
CA GLU A 180 -15.12 6.99 -8.21
C GLU A 180 -14.43 8.32 -7.84
N ILE A 181 -13.14 8.46 -8.12
CA ILE A 181 -12.41 9.72 -7.94
C ILE A 181 -13.05 10.85 -8.74
N GLY A 182 -13.49 10.57 -9.97
CA GLY A 182 -14.21 11.54 -10.79
C GLY A 182 -15.52 12.02 -10.14
N TYR A 183 -16.34 11.09 -9.64
CA TYR A 183 -17.59 11.43 -8.96
C TYR A 183 -17.37 12.19 -7.64
N LEU A 184 -16.37 11.78 -6.87
CA LEU A 184 -15.98 12.45 -5.62
C LEU A 184 -15.49 13.88 -5.90
N PHE A 185 -14.59 14.07 -6.88
CA PHE A 185 -14.08 15.39 -7.26
C PHE A 185 -15.18 16.31 -7.81
N GLY A 186 -16.07 15.77 -8.66
CA GLY A 186 -17.19 16.52 -9.20
C GLY A 186 -18.11 17.06 -8.10
N GLN A 187 -18.41 16.25 -7.07
CA GLN A 187 -19.23 16.67 -5.94
C GLN A 187 -18.50 17.68 -5.04
N TYR A 188 -17.21 17.46 -4.74
CA TYR A 188 -16.40 18.43 -3.99
C TYR A 188 -16.42 19.80 -4.67
N ARG A 189 -16.12 19.86 -5.96
CA ARG A 189 -16.13 21.10 -6.75
C ARG A 189 -17.50 21.78 -6.71
N ARG A 190 -18.59 21.00 -6.80
CA ARG A 190 -19.96 21.53 -6.78
C ARG A 190 -20.29 22.18 -5.43
N ILE A 191 -19.85 21.59 -4.30
CA ILE A 191 -20.11 22.10 -2.96
C ILE A 191 -19.26 23.33 -2.68
N THR A 192 -17.96 23.26 -2.97
CA THR A 192 -16.98 24.30 -2.61
C THR A 192 -16.96 25.47 -3.59
N ASN A 193 -17.48 25.27 -4.80
CA ASN A 193 -17.37 26.20 -5.93
C ASN A 193 -15.93 26.60 -6.25
N ARG A 194 -14.98 25.64 -6.13
CA ARG A 194 -13.56 25.85 -6.37
C ARG A 194 -13.00 24.74 -7.26
N TRP A 195 -12.04 25.09 -8.11
CA TRP A 195 -11.21 24.11 -8.80
C TRP A 195 -9.92 23.90 -7.99
N GLU A 196 -10.00 23.08 -6.95
CA GLU A 196 -8.90 22.69 -6.09
C GLU A 196 -8.35 21.33 -6.56
N ALA A 197 -7.46 21.39 -7.57
CA ALA A 197 -6.99 20.18 -8.24
C ALA A 197 -6.25 19.23 -7.30
N GLY A 198 -5.58 19.76 -6.27
CA GLY A 198 -4.80 19.01 -5.29
C GLY A 198 -5.63 18.31 -4.22
N VAL A 199 -6.95 18.50 -4.14
CA VAL A 199 -7.78 17.91 -3.06
C VAL A 199 -7.87 16.38 -3.12
N LEU A 200 -7.73 15.78 -4.28
CA LEU A 200 -7.76 14.33 -4.52
C LEU A 200 -6.68 13.94 -5.52
N THR A 201 -6.09 12.77 -5.37
CA THR A 201 -5.21 12.17 -6.37
C THR A 201 -5.79 10.90 -6.98
N GLY A 202 -5.26 10.50 -8.14
CA GLY A 202 -5.82 9.42 -8.96
C GLY A 202 -6.87 9.93 -9.96
N LYS A 203 -6.82 11.23 -10.27
CA LYS A 203 -7.64 11.86 -11.30
C LYS A 203 -7.27 11.37 -12.69
N GLY A 204 -8.17 11.51 -13.66
CA GLY A 204 -7.86 11.27 -15.06
C GLY A 204 -6.82 12.27 -15.60
N ALA A 205 -5.91 11.82 -16.45
CA ALA A 205 -4.82 12.64 -17.00
C ALA A 205 -5.32 13.92 -17.68
N GLY A 206 -6.49 13.90 -18.31
CA GLY A 206 -7.08 15.06 -18.99
C GLY A 206 -7.61 16.18 -18.07
N TRP A 207 -7.65 15.96 -16.73
CA TRP A 207 -8.20 16.94 -15.80
C TRP A 207 -7.46 16.97 -14.43
N GLY A 208 -6.14 16.88 -14.50
CA GLY A 208 -5.22 17.10 -13.36
C GLY A 208 -4.64 15.83 -12.76
N GLY A 209 -4.84 14.66 -13.37
CA GLY A 209 -4.17 13.43 -12.98
C GLY A 209 -2.76 13.33 -13.52
N SER A 210 -1.92 12.54 -12.87
CA SER A 210 -0.57 12.22 -13.32
C SER A 210 -0.58 10.99 -14.24
N LEU A 211 0.26 11.01 -15.27
CA LEU A 211 0.62 9.80 -16.00
C LEU A 211 1.36 8.83 -15.08
N ILE A 212 1.44 7.55 -15.47
CA ILE A 212 2.08 6.46 -14.68
C ILE A 212 1.40 6.19 -13.32
N ARG A 213 0.30 6.86 -12.98
CA ARG A 213 -0.36 6.63 -11.67
C ARG A 213 -0.98 5.23 -11.54
N PRO A 214 -1.68 4.68 -12.56
CA PRO A 214 -2.16 3.31 -12.52
C PRO A 214 -1.05 2.27 -12.36
N GLU A 215 0.07 2.48 -13.03
CA GLU A 215 1.22 1.59 -13.09
C GLU A 215 2.09 1.62 -11.83
N ALA A 216 2.11 2.76 -11.15
CA ALA A 216 3.10 3.13 -10.16
C ALA A 216 3.33 2.14 -9.02
N THR A 217 2.27 1.47 -8.53
CA THR A 217 2.41 0.51 -7.44
C THR A 217 3.13 -0.75 -7.90
N GLY A 218 2.71 -1.31 -9.04
CA GLY A 218 3.35 -2.47 -9.64
C GLY A 218 4.78 -2.18 -10.08
N TYR A 219 5.00 -1.05 -10.74
CA TYR A 219 6.35 -0.61 -11.15
C TYR A 219 7.27 -0.43 -9.95
N GLY A 220 6.79 0.24 -8.90
CA GLY A 220 7.56 0.43 -7.67
C GLY A 220 7.96 -0.87 -7.01
N ASN A 221 7.05 -1.84 -6.93
CA ASN A 221 7.31 -3.16 -6.38
C ASN A 221 8.45 -3.88 -7.14
N VAL A 222 8.43 -3.84 -8.46
CA VAL A 222 9.48 -4.46 -9.29
C VAL A 222 10.81 -3.72 -9.16
N LEU A 223 10.81 -2.38 -9.10
CA LEU A 223 12.02 -1.60 -8.90
C LEU A 223 12.67 -1.88 -7.55
N PHE A 224 11.85 -2.07 -6.49
CA PHE A 224 12.35 -2.45 -5.17
C PHE A 224 12.93 -3.87 -5.19
N ALA A 225 12.26 -4.84 -5.82
CA ALA A 225 12.76 -6.20 -5.99
C ALA A 225 14.09 -6.23 -6.74
N ALA A 226 14.20 -5.45 -7.84
CA ALA A 226 15.45 -5.31 -8.59
C ALA A 226 16.58 -4.76 -7.73
N ALA A 227 16.31 -3.77 -6.88
CA ALA A 227 17.29 -3.21 -5.97
C ALA A 227 17.78 -4.24 -4.93
N MET A 228 16.86 -5.03 -4.35
CA MET A 228 17.22 -6.12 -3.42
C MET A 228 18.12 -7.18 -4.07
N LEU A 229 17.87 -7.55 -5.33
CA LEU A 229 18.70 -8.50 -6.06
C LEU A 229 20.11 -7.94 -6.34
N ARG A 230 20.21 -6.65 -6.72
CA ARG A 230 21.50 -5.99 -6.99
C ARG A 230 22.41 -5.96 -5.77
N GLU A 231 21.87 -5.78 -4.56
CA GLU A 231 22.64 -5.89 -3.32
C GLU A 231 23.29 -7.28 -3.13
N ARG A 232 22.76 -8.29 -3.81
CA ARG A 232 23.28 -9.66 -3.82
C ARG A 232 24.14 -9.97 -5.06
N GLY A 233 24.38 -8.98 -5.91
CA GLY A 233 25.12 -9.16 -7.17
C GLY A 233 24.32 -9.87 -8.26
N GLU A 234 22.99 -9.85 -8.17
CA GLU A 234 22.06 -10.45 -9.12
C GLU A 234 21.23 -9.38 -9.83
N ASP A 235 20.52 -9.75 -10.90
CA ASP A 235 19.58 -8.88 -11.61
C ASP A 235 18.25 -9.61 -11.87
N LEU A 236 17.21 -8.87 -12.23
CA LEU A 236 15.93 -9.44 -12.65
C LEU A 236 15.96 -10.08 -14.03
N GLU A 237 16.88 -9.69 -14.90
CA GLU A 237 17.00 -10.23 -16.26
C GLU A 237 17.17 -11.76 -16.23
N GLY A 238 16.30 -12.47 -16.94
CA GLY A 238 16.29 -13.93 -17.02
C GLY A 238 15.70 -14.65 -15.80
N GLN A 239 15.35 -13.96 -14.71
CA GLN A 239 14.75 -14.60 -13.54
C GLN A 239 13.30 -15.03 -13.81
N THR A 240 12.94 -16.22 -13.35
CA THR A 240 11.56 -16.68 -13.34
C THR A 240 10.82 -16.06 -12.15
N THR A 241 9.66 -15.46 -12.38
CA THR A 241 8.92 -14.78 -11.33
C THR A 241 7.49 -15.27 -11.22
N VAL A 242 6.97 -15.33 -9.97
CA VAL A 242 5.57 -15.63 -9.69
C VAL A 242 4.88 -14.40 -9.12
N VAL A 243 3.72 -14.08 -9.68
CA VAL A 243 2.90 -12.94 -9.29
C VAL A 243 1.50 -13.45 -8.94
N SER A 244 0.99 -13.08 -7.77
CA SER A 244 -0.40 -13.32 -7.42
C SER A 244 -1.29 -12.16 -7.84
N GLY A 245 -2.58 -12.44 -8.06
CA GLY A 245 -3.53 -11.43 -8.50
C GLY A 245 -3.59 -11.25 -10.02
N SER A 246 -4.56 -10.48 -10.44
CA SER A 246 -4.78 -10.01 -11.81
C SER A 246 -5.50 -8.67 -11.83
N GLY A 247 -5.39 -7.93 -10.72
CA GLY A 247 -5.82 -6.54 -10.62
C GLY A 247 -4.72 -5.58 -11.05
N ASN A 248 -4.96 -4.30 -10.83
CA ASN A 248 -4.06 -3.23 -11.26
C ASN A 248 -2.60 -3.44 -10.82
N VAL A 249 -2.36 -3.75 -9.54
CA VAL A 249 -1.00 -3.97 -9.03
C VAL A 249 -0.32 -5.13 -9.74
N ALA A 250 -1.01 -6.28 -9.85
CA ALA A 250 -0.45 -7.49 -10.47
C ALA A 250 -0.15 -7.30 -11.97
N ILE A 251 -1.08 -6.70 -12.73
CA ILE A 251 -0.91 -6.46 -14.17
C ILE A 251 0.34 -5.60 -14.42
N TYR A 252 0.48 -4.50 -13.71
CA TYR A 252 1.62 -3.60 -13.91
C TYR A 252 2.91 -4.10 -13.26
N THR A 253 2.84 -4.98 -12.26
CA THR A 253 4.01 -5.77 -11.80
C THR A 253 4.51 -6.67 -12.92
N ILE A 254 3.61 -7.45 -13.55
CA ILE A 254 3.95 -8.34 -14.68
C ILE A 254 4.53 -7.53 -15.84
N GLU A 255 3.90 -6.42 -16.23
CA GLU A 255 4.38 -5.56 -17.31
C GLU A 255 5.82 -5.05 -17.05
N LYS A 256 6.09 -4.55 -15.86
CA LYS A 256 7.41 -4.02 -15.52
C LYS A 256 8.47 -5.13 -15.43
N LEU A 257 8.11 -6.32 -14.94
CA LEU A 257 8.99 -7.51 -14.95
C LEU A 257 9.41 -7.86 -16.38
N VAL A 258 8.45 -7.94 -17.31
CA VAL A 258 8.74 -8.20 -18.73
C VAL A 258 9.64 -7.11 -19.31
N ALA A 259 9.37 -5.84 -19.01
CA ALA A 259 10.17 -4.71 -19.49
C ALA A 259 11.64 -4.75 -18.97
N LEU A 260 11.88 -5.37 -17.81
CA LEU A 260 13.22 -5.57 -17.24
C LEU A 260 13.85 -6.95 -17.57
N GLY A 261 13.26 -7.69 -18.51
CA GLY A 261 13.80 -8.97 -18.99
C GLY A 261 13.55 -10.17 -18.09
N ALA A 262 12.70 -10.05 -17.05
CA ALA A 262 12.28 -11.19 -16.25
C ALA A 262 11.15 -11.97 -16.95
N ASN A 263 10.92 -13.21 -16.50
CA ASN A 263 9.88 -14.11 -17.01
C ASN A 263 8.78 -14.31 -15.97
N PRO A 264 7.73 -13.46 -15.90
CA PRO A 264 6.59 -13.69 -15.02
C PRO A 264 5.71 -14.80 -15.57
N VAL A 265 5.62 -15.93 -14.83
CA VAL A 265 4.95 -17.14 -15.29
C VAL A 265 3.56 -17.36 -14.72
N THR A 266 3.11 -16.51 -13.79
CA THR A 266 1.80 -16.67 -13.14
C THR A 266 0.99 -15.37 -13.06
N CYS A 267 -0.35 -15.55 -13.07
CA CYS A 267 -1.32 -14.59 -12.55
C CYS A 267 -2.46 -15.36 -11.89
N SER A 268 -3.23 -14.71 -10.99
CA SER A 268 -4.31 -15.40 -10.26
C SER A 268 -5.53 -14.52 -10.02
N ASP A 269 -6.66 -15.15 -9.72
CA ASP A 269 -7.83 -14.52 -9.12
C ASP A 269 -8.52 -15.47 -8.13
N SER A 270 -9.71 -15.11 -7.63
CA SER A 270 -10.43 -15.92 -6.64
C SER A 270 -10.88 -17.31 -7.16
N SER A 271 -10.75 -17.59 -8.45
CA SER A 271 -11.09 -18.90 -9.02
C SER A 271 -9.90 -19.87 -9.10
N GLY A 272 -8.68 -19.34 -9.06
CA GLY A 272 -7.44 -20.10 -9.17
C GLY A 272 -6.32 -19.29 -9.81
N TYR A 273 -5.35 -19.97 -10.39
CA TYR A 273 -4.23 -19.31 -11.03
C TYR A 273 -3.89 -19.92 -12.39
N VAL A 274 -3.18 -19.12 -13.18
CA VAL A 274 -2.60 -19.56 -14.46
C VAL A 274 -1.11 -19.73 -14.31
N VAL A 275 -0.56 -20.77 -14.94
CA VAL A 275 0.87 -20.93 -15.23
C VAL A 275 1.05 -20.86 -16.74
N ASP A 276 1.87 -19.91 -17.21
CA ASP A 276 2.32 -19.81 -18.59
C ASP A 276 3.85 -19.88 -18.60
N GLU A 277 4.40 -21.04 -18.92
CA GLU A 277 5.87 -21.26 -18.88
C GLU A 277 6.65 -20.37 -19.85
N LYS A 278 5.99 -19.85 -20.89
CA LYS A 278 6.57 -18.90 -21.84
C LYS A 278 6.53 -17.45 -21.38
N GLY A 279 5.98 -17.22 -20.20
CA GLY A 279 5.70 -15.90 -19.65
C GLY A 279 4.30 -15.39 -20.00
N ILE A 280 3.73 -14.66 -19.05
CA ILE A 280 2.40 -14.06 -19.19
C ILE A 280 2.40 -13.04 -20.34
N ASP A 281 1.47 -13.19 -21.27
CA ASP A 281 1.16 -12.22 -22.32
C ASP A 281 0.40 -11.04 -21.71
N VAL A 282 1.07 -9.91 -21.58
CA VAL A 282 0.54 -8.72 -20.92
C VAL A 282 -0.65 -8.14 -21.65
N ASP A 283 -0.60 -8.10 -22.98
CA ASP A 283 -1.67 -7.50 -23.79
C ASP A 283 -2.95 -8.36 -23.69
N LEU A 284 -2.80 -9.69 -23.77
CA LEU A 284 -3.92 -10.61 -23.57
C LEU A 284 -4.48 -10.51 -22.14
N LEU A 285 -3.62 -10.41 -21.13
CA LEU A 285 -4.06 -10.26 -19.75
C LEU A 285 -4.85 -8.96 -19.56
N LYS A 286 -4.36 -7.83 -20.07
CA LYS A 286 -5.06 -6.54 -20.07
C LYS A 286 -6.41 -6.63 -20.80
N GLN A 287 -6.43 -7.23 -21.99
CA GLN A 287 -7.67 -7.41 -22.75
C GLN A 287 -8.72 -8.17 -21.92
N VAL A 288 -8.35 -9.29 -21.30
CA VAL A 288 -9.25 -10.10 -20.49
C VAL A 288 -9.70 -9.37 -19.21
N LYS A 289 -8.76 -8.72 -18.49
CA LYS A 289 -9.05 -8.19 -17.15
C LYS A 289 -9.61 -6.77 -17.16
N GLU A 290 -9.05 -5.88 -17.98
CA GLU A 290 -9.40 -4.44 -17.97
C GLU A 290 -10.54 -4.12 -18.93
N VAL A 291 -10.54 -4.75 -20.12
CA VAL A 291 -11.53 -4.48 -21.16
C VAL A 291 -12.79 -5.35 -20.95
N GLU A 292 -12.61 -6.67 -20.89
CA GLU A 292 -13.71 -7.63 -20.83
C GLU A 292 -14.18 -7.92 -19.42
N ARG A 293 -13.37 -7.57 -18.40
CA ARG A 293 -13.62 -7.89 -16.99
C ARG A 293 -13.82 -9.38 -16.71
N GLY A 294 -13.12 -10.20 -17.51
CA GLY A 294 -13.12 -11.66 -17.44
C GLY A 294 -12.29 -12.22 -16.28
N ARG A 295 -12.25 -13.55 -16.18
CA ARG A 295 -11.43 -14.27 -15.21
C ARG A 295 -10.14 -14.79 -15.86
N VAL A 296 -9.20 -15.25 -15.02
CA VAL A 296 -7.90 -15.75 -15.50
C VAL A 296 -7.99 -17.10 -16.22
N ASP A 297 -9.03 -17.89 -16.02
CA ASP A 297 -9.31 -19.08 -16.83
C ASP A 297 -9.53 -18.73 -18.30
N THR A 298 -10.24 -17.64 -18.59
CA THR A 298 -10.43 -17.12 -19.95
C THR A 298 -9.09 -16.75 -20.61
N TYR A 299 -8.13 -16.22 -19.83
CA TYR A 299 -6.77 -15.99 -20.31
C TYR A 299 -6.13 -17.32 -20.75
N ALA A 300 -6.16 -18.34 -19.90
CA ALA A 300 -5.56 -19.64 -20.20
C ALA A 300 -6.18 -20.31 -21.45
N GLU A 301 -7.50 -20.23 -21.59
CA GLU A 301 -8.21 -20.75 -22.78
C GLU A 301 -7.73 -20.10 -24.08
N ARG A 302 -7.56 -18.76 -24.07
CA ARG A 302 -7.13 -18.01 -25.25
C ARG A 302 -5.64 -18.15 -25.54
N ARG A 303 -4.83 -18.27 -24.51
CA ARG A 303 -3.38 -18.45 -24.63
C ARG A 303 -3.03 -19.84 -25.20
N GLY A 304 -3.92 -20.82 -25.01
CA GLY A 304 -3.80 -22.16 -25.56
C GLY A 304 -2.80 -23.04 -24.83
N SER A 305 -2.07 -23.87 -25.55
CA SER A 305 -1.26 -24.94 -24.97
C SER A 305 -0.06 -24.51 -24.13
N SER A 306 0.32 -23.22 -24.15
CA SER A 306 1.40 -22.68 -23.31
C SER A 306 0.95 -22.33 -21.89
N ALA A 307 -0.35 -22.12 -21.70
CA ALA A 307 -0.91 -21.73 -20.41
C ALA A 307 -1.83 -22.81 -19.84
N ARG A 308 -1.74 -23.02 -18.54
CA ARG A 308 -2.60 -23.96 -17.80
C ARG A 308 -3.27 -23.24 -16.65
N PHE A 309 -4.60 -23.37 -16.57
CA PHE A 309 -5.37 -22.91 -15.41
C PHE A 309 -5.42 -23.99 -14.33
N VAL A 310 -5.19 -23.61 -13.08
CA VAL A 310 -5.27 -24.47 -11.90
C VAL A 310 -6.35 -23.92 -10.98
N PRO A 311 -7.52 -24.57 -10.89
CA PRO A 311 -8.62 -24.08 -10.05
C PRO A 311 -8.29 -24.20 -8.57
N GLY A 312 -8.64 -23.20 -7.78
CA GLY A 312 -8.52 -23.19 -6.31
C GLY A 312 -7.09 -23.28 -5.76
N GLY A 313 -6.05 -23.30 -6.63
CA GLY A 313 -4.65 -23.38 -6.22
C GLY A 313 -4.04 -22.01 -5.89
N ARG A 314 -2.83 -22.05 -5.34
CA ARG A 314 -2.02 -20.87 -5.02
C ARG A 314 -0.74 -20.87 -5.86
N VAL A 315 -0.30 -19.69 -6.28
CA VAL A 315 0.87 -19.52 -7.17
C VAL A 315 2.21 -19.94 -6.53
N TRP A 316 2.26 -20.03 -5.22
CA TRP A 316 3.50 -20.20 -4.42
C TRP A 316 4.15 -21.59 -4.54
N GLU A 317 3.44 -22.56 -5.07
CA GLU A 317 4.00 -23.88 -5.38
C GLU A 317 4.79 -23.92 -6.69
N VAL A 318 4.63 -22.91 -7.54
CA VAL A 318 5.33 -22.81 -8.82
C VAL A 318 6.79 -22.41 -8.57
N PRO A 319 7.79 -23.18 -9.07
CA PRO A 319 9.20 -22.82 -8.91
C PRO A 319 9.51 -21.46 -9.53
N ALA A 320 10.16 -20.60 -8.76
CA ALA A 320 10.51 -19.26 -9.20
C ALA A 320 11.69 -18.69 -8.38
N ASP A 321 12.43 -17.77 -8.99
CA ASP A 321 13.52 -17.03 -8.35
C ASP A 321 13.00 -15.87 -7.48
N VAL A 322 11.90 -15.23 -7.92
CA VAL A 322 11.31 -14.07 -7.24
C VAL A 322 9.80 -14.22 -7.12
N ALA A 323 9.25 -13.95 -5.94
CA ALA A 323 7.82 -13.96 -5.68
C ALA A 323 7.31 -12.54 -5.37
N LEU A 324 6.20 -12.14 -6.03
CA LEU A 324 5.62 -10.80 -5.89
C LEU A 324 4.13 -10.90 -5.53
N PRO A 325 3.80 -11.06 -4.23
CA PRO A 325 2.42 -11.11 -3.77
C PRO A 325 1.73 -9.76 -4.01
N SER A 326 0.72 -9.78 -4.90
CA SER A 326 0.09 -8.56 -5.46
C SER A 326 -1.44 -8.60 -5.46
N ALA A 327 -2.06 -9.53 -4.71
CA ALA A 327 -3.51 -9.70 -4.67
C ALA A 327 -4.14 -9.15 -3.38
N THR A 328 -4.04 -9.89 -2.27
CA THR A 328 -4.80 -9.59 -1.05
C THR A 328 -3.95 -9.74 0.22
N GLN A 329 -4.48 -9.16 1.30
CA GLN A 329 -3.90 -9.29 2.64
C GLN A 329 -3.86 -10.77 3.09
N ASN A 330 -2.76 -11.16 3.75
CA ASN A 330 -2.53 -12.49 4.33
C ASN A 330 -2.72 -13.65 3.32
N GLU A 331 -2.36 -13.45 2.07
CA GLU A 331 -2.46 -14.45 1.02
C GLU A 331 -1.28 -15.45 0.97
N LEU A 332 -0.15 -15.10 1.58
CA LEU A 332 1.05 -15.93 1.65
C LEU A 332 1.27 -16.33 3.12
N ASP A 333 0.99 -17.57 3.44
CA ASP A 333 1.14 -18.11 4.80
C ASP A 333 2.44 -18.90 4.98
N ALA A 334 2.66 -19.47 6.19
CA ALA A 334 3.86 -20.22 6.52
C ALA A 334 4.07 -21.47 5.63
N GLN A 335 2.99 -22.09 5.16
CA GLN A 335 3.05 -23.24 4.27
C GLN A 335 3.52 -22.82 2.88
N ASP A 336 3.00 -21.70 2.39
CA ASP A 336 3.41 -21.08 1.12
C ASP A 336 4.87 -20.64 1.16
N ALA A 337 5.31 -19.99 2.25
CA ALA A 337 6.70 -19.61 2.46
C ALA A 337 7.63 -20.83 2.43
N THR A 338 7.24 -21.92 3.06
CA THR A 338 7.99 -23.19 3.02
C THR A 338 8.11 -23.75 1.60
N ALA A 339 7.04 -23.64 0.80
CA ALA A 339 7.07 -24.05 -0.61
C ALA A 339 8.02 -23.19 -1.45
N LEU A 340 7.96 -21.88 -1.30
CA LEU A 340 8.87 -20.92 -1.96
C LEU A 340 10.33 -21.19 -1.60
N ILE A 341 10.64 -21.37 -0.31
CA ILE A 341 12.00 -21.68 0.16
C ILE A 341 12.52 -23.00 -0.45
N ARG A 342 11.69 -24.04 -0.41
CA ARG A 342 12.02 -25.35 -1.02
C ARG A 342 12.31 -25.21 -2.52
N ASN A 343 11.61 -24.35 -3.21
CA ASN A 343 11.77 -24.07 -4.63
C ASN A 343 12.92 -23.12 -4.95
N GLY A 344 13.65 -22.64 -3.94
CA GLY A 344 14.86 -21.82 -4.13
C GLY A 344 14.62 -20.35 -4.38
N VAL A 345 13.46 -19.79 -3.90
CA VAL A 345 13.19 -18.35 -4.02
C VAL A 345 14.30 -17.50 -3.41
N LYS A 346 14.74 -16.47 -4.13
CA LYS A 346 15.82 -15.54 -3.72
C LYS A 346 15.28 -14.29 -3.05
N ALA A 347 14.13 -13.81 -3.56
CA ALA A 347 13.49 -12.60 -3.06
C ALA A 347 11.96 -12.70 -3.07
N VAL A 348 11.34 -12.07 -2.07
CA VAL A 348 9.89 -11.83 -2.01
C VAL A 348 9.68 -10.32 -1.89
N SER A 349 8.86 -9.71 -2.75
CA SER A 349 8.57 -8.28 -2.74
C SER A 349 7.07 -8.02 -2.74
N GLU A 350 6.57 -7.36 -1.71
CA GLU A 350 5.14 -7.18 -1.48
C GLU A 350 4.52 -6.05 -2.31
N GLY A 351 3.73 -6.42 -3.32
CA GLY A 351 2.92 -5.47 -4.09
C GLY A 351 1.60 -5.09 -3.40
N ALA A 352 0.97 -6.02 -2.71
CA ALA A 352 -0.22 -5.77 -1.89
C ALA A 352 0.15 -5.21 -0.50
N ASN A 353 -0.85 -4.80 0.28
CA ASN A 353 -0.64 -4.38 1.66
C ASN A 353 -0.74 -5.60 2.58
N MET A 354 0.33 -5.90 3.32
CA MET A 354 0.40 -7.01 4.27
C MET A 354 -0.02 -8.37 3.68
N PRO A 355 0.47 -8.77 2.48
CA PRO A 355 0.05 -10.03 1.87
C PRO A 355 0.67 -11.26 2.53
N THR A 356 1.80 -11.10 3.21
CA THR A 356 2.55 -12.18 3.87
C THR A 356 2.24 -12.17 5.36
N THR A 357 1.94 -13.35 5.92
CA THR A 357 1.69 -13.46 7.36
C THR A 357 2.99 -13.32 8.18
N PRO A 358 2.96 -12.87 9.45
CA PRO A 358 4.18 -12.71 10.25
C PRO A 358 5.03 -13.97 10.33
N ASP A 359 4.42 -15.14 10.50
CA ASP A 359 5.12 -16.43 10.56
C ASP A 359 5.83 -16.74 9.22
N ALA A 360 5.21 -16.40 8.10
CA ALA A 360 5.81 -16.56 6.77
C ALA A 360 6.98 -15.60 6.56
N VAL A 361 6.87 -14.35 6.98
CA VAL A 361 7.98 -13.38 6.95
C VAL A 361 9.18 -13.91 7.72
N HIS A 362 8.95 -14.40 8.94
CA HIS A 362 10.01 -14.96 9.79
C HIS A 362 10.71 -16.16 9.13
N LEU A 363 9.96 -17.09 8.55
CA LEU A 363 10.52 -18.24 7.82
C LEU A 363 11.38 -17.81 6.63
N LEU A 364 10.91 -16.86 5.82
CA LEU A 364 11.65 -16.34 4.68
C LEU A 364 12.96 -15.67 5.11
N GLN A 365 12.92 -14.83 6.14
CA GLN A 365 14.11 -14.17 6.68
C GLN A 365 15.11 -15.18 7.26
N GLN A 366 14.67 -16.18 8.03
CA GLN A 366 15.53 -17.25 8.55
C GLN A 366 16.20 -18.07 7.45
N ALA A 367 15.53 -18.27 6.32
CA ALA A 367 16.06 -18.94 5.15
C ALA A 367 17.01 -18.06 4.32
N GLY A 368 17.23 -16.80 4.71
CA GLY A 368 18.08 -15.86 3.99
C GLY A 368 17.46 -15.31 2.69
N VAL A 369 16.15 -15.43 2.51
CA VAL A 369 15.41 -14.83 1.39
C VAL A 369 15.34 -13.32 1.59
N ALA A 370 15.63 -12.52 0.55
CA ALA A 370 15.44 -11.08 0.61
C ALA A 370 13.93 -10.76 0.69
N PHE A 371 13.49 -10.08 1.74
CA PHE A 371 12.08 -9.78 1.94
C PHE A 371 11.83 -8.27 1.90
N GLY A 372 11.11 -7.80 0.89
CA GLY A 372 10.70 -6.40 0.70
C GLY A 372 9.29 -6.16 1.25
N PRO A 373 9.15 -5.50 2.43
CA PRO A 373 7.85 -5.26 3.05
C PRO A 373 7.00 -4.28 2.26
N GLY A 374 5.69 -4.46 2.25
CA GLY A 374 4.75 -3.67 1.44
C GLY A 374 4.84 -2.16 1.66
N LYS A 375 5.10 -1.70 2.89
CA LYS A 375 5.26 -0.28 3.18
C LYS A 375 6.44 0.37 2.44
N ALA A 376 7.47 -0.39 2.07
CA ALA A 376 8.58 0.06 1.25
C ALA A 376 8.36 -0.31 -0.23
N ALA A 377 8.12 -1.58 -0.52
CA ALA A 377 8.07 -2.11 -1.88
C ALA A 377 6.91 -1.55 -2.71
N ASN A 378 5.72 -1.36 -2.14
CA ASN A 378 4.55 -0.86 -2.87
C ASN A 378 4.33 0.66 -2.74
N ALA A 379 5.32 1.41 -2.24
CA ALA A 379 5.23 2.86 -2.06
C ALA A 379 5.14 3.66 -3.38
N GLY A 380 5.39 3.04 -4.53
CA GLY A 380 5.33 3.70 -5.83
C GLY A 380 4.00 4.40 -6.09
N GLY A 381 2.88 3.79 -5.69
CA GLY A 381 1.56 4.38 -5.86
C GLY A 381 1.38 5.70 -5.10
N VAL A 382 1.82 5.79 -3.85
CA VAL A 382 1.76 7.04 -3.08
C VAL A 382 2.82 8.03 -3.53
N ALA A 383 3.99 7.58 -3.98
CA ALA A 383 5.01 8.43 -4.57
C ALA A 383 4.47 9.20 -5.78
N VAL A 384 3.90 8.51 -6.77
CA VAL A 384 3.30 9.17 -7.94
C VAL A 384 2.07 10.00 -7.54
N SER A 385 1.31 9.62 -6.50
CA SER A 385 0.26 10.50 -5.96
C SER A 385 0.81 11.83 -5.44
N ALA A 386 1.96 11.83 -4.76
CA ALA A 386 2.59 13.06 -4.31
C ALA A 386 3.18 13.88 -5.48
N LEU A 387 3.71 13.20 -6.52
CA LEU A 387 4.09 13.87 -7.76
C LEU A 387 2.87 14.51 -8.45
N GLU A 388 1.69 13.87 -8.42
CA GLU A 388 0.44 14.46 -8.90
C GLU A 388 0.08 15.72 -8.12
N MET A 389 0.23 15.71 -6.78
CA MET A 389 0.02 16.91 -5.95
C MET A 389 0.97 18.04 -6.38
N ALA A 390 2.26 17.75 -6.59
CA ALA A 390 3.23 18.74 -7.05
C ALA A 390 2.85 19.33 -8.43
N GLN A 391 2.43 18.48 -9.36
CA GLN A 391 1.95 18.91 -10.68
C GLN A 391 0.68 19.78 -10.55
N ASN A 392 -0.25 19.42 -9.66
CA ASN A 392 -1.48 20.18 -9.42
C ASN A 392 -1.19 21.56 -8.80
N HIS A 393 -0.29 21.62 -7.83
CA HIS A 393 0.11 22.87 -7.20
C HIS A 393 0.79 23.82 -8.21
N ALA A 394 1.66 23.28 -9.08
CA ALA A 394 2.32 24.04 -10.14
C ALA A 394 1.41 24.30 -11.37
N ARG A 395 0.19 23.74 -11.41
CA ARG A 395 -0.72 23.76 -12.57
C ARG A 395 -0.07 23.28 -13.87
N THR A 396 0.71 22.21 -13.78
CA THR A 396 1.42 21.62 -14.90
C THR A 396 1.15 20.12 -15.00
N SER A 397 1.48 19.53 -16.14
CA SER A 397 1.48 18.10 -16.37
C SER A 397 2.87 17.67 -16.82
N TRP A 398 3.38 16.56 -16.29
CA TRP A 398 4.68 16.03 -16.67
C TRP A 398 4.52 14.90 -17.71
N PRO A 399 5.46 14.78 -18.66
CA PRO A 399 5.54 13.62 -19.54
C PRO A 399 5.70 12.33 -18.76
N ALA A 400 5.20 11.21 -19.29
CA ALA A 400 5.30 9.88 -18.64
C ALA A 400 6.75 9.51 -18.29
N ALA A 401 7.69 9.74 -19.20
CA ALA A 401 9.11 9.45 -18.98
C ALA A 401 9.67 10.16 -17.73
N ARG A 402 9.30 11.44 -17.51
CA ARG A 402 9.72 12.17 -16.32
C ARG A 402 9.11 11.58 -15.05
N VAL A 403 7.82 11.24 -15.06
CA VAL A 403 7.16 10.64 -13.89
C VAL A 403 7.78 9.29 -13.56
N GLU A 404 8.14 8.49 -14.58
CA GLU A 404 8.78 7.18 -14.39
C GLU A 404 10.22 7.33 -13.85
N GLU A 405 10.98 8.31 -14.32
CA GLU A 405 12.32 8.63 -13.80
C GLU A 405 12.27 9.04 -12.31
N GLU A 406 11.35 9.96 -11.96
CA GLU A 406 11.13 10.36 -10.57
C GLU A 406 10.70 9.17 -9.69
N LEU A 407 9.79 8.32 -10.19
CA LEU A 407 9.39 7.10 -9.51
C LEU A 407 10.57 6.18 -9.25
N ALA A 408 11.40 5.94 -10.27
CA ALA A 408 12.59 5.09 -10.15
C ALA A 408 13.59 5.66 -9.12
N SER A 409 13.81 6.97 -9.13
CA SER A 409 14.65 7.67 -8.17
C SER A 409 14.11 7.52 -6.73
N ILE A 410 12.80 7.74 -6.52
CA ILE A 410 12.17 7.58 -5.21
C ILE A 410 12.28 6.13 -4.73
N MET A 411 11.98 5.14 -5.57
CA MET A 411 12.04 3.72 -5.16
C MET A 411 13.46 3.27 -4.83
N THR A 412 14.46 3.76 -5.56
CA THR A 412 15.87 3.54 -5.24
C THR A 412 16.24 4.17 -3.90
N GLY A 413 15.78 5.40 -3.66
CA GLY A 413 15.98 6.10 -2.38
C GLY A 413 15.34 5.35 -1.20
N ILE A 414 14.12 4.82 -1.37
CA ILE A 414 13.46 4.00 -0.35
C ILE A 414 14.28 2.75 -0.03
N HIS A 415 14.73 2.02 -1.06
CA HIS A 415 15.52 0.82 -0.86
C HIS A 415 16.83 1.15 -0.12
N THR A 416 17.59 2.14 -0.59
CA THR A 416 18.86 2.57 0.04
C THR A 416 18.63 2.95 1.50
N THR A 417 17.61 3.75 1.78
CA THR A 417 17.27 4.17 3.16
C THR A 417 16.95 2.97 4.05
N CYS A 418 16.16 2.00 3.57
CA CYS A 418 15.84 0.80 4.33
C CYS A 418 17.08 -0.06 4.60
N HIS A 419 17.90 -0.26 3.57
CA HIS A 419 19.13 -1.06 3.66
C HIS A 419 20.17 -0.46 4.62
N GLU A 420 20.47 0.84 4.49
CA GLU A 420 21.41 1.56 5.34
C GLU A 420 20.92 1.64 6.79
N THR A 421 19.62 1.84 7.00
CA THR A 421 19.05 1.88 8.34
C THR A 421 19.09 0.52 9.00
N ALA A 422 18.74 -0.56 8.32
CA ALA A 422 18.87 -1.91 8.84
C ALA A 422 20.34 -2.21 9.26
N THR A 423 21.29 -1.86 8.41
CA THR A 423 22.72 -2.04 8.70
C THR A 423 23.16 -1.22 9.92
N ARG A 424 22.71 0.04 10.05
CA ARG A 424 23.03 0.93 11.17
C ARG A 424 22.53 0.40 12.52
N TYR A 425 21.46 -0.37 12.51
CA TYR A 425 20.84 -0.96 13.71
C TYR A 425 21.07 -2.47 13.84
N ASP A 426 22.22 -2.95 13.34
CA ASP A 426 22.71 -4.33 13.49
C ASP A 426 21.77 -5.42 12.92
N ALA A 427 20.97 -5.06 11.89
CA ALA A 427 20.05 -5.97 11.20
C ALA A 427 20.27 -5.95 9.66
N PRO A 428 21.50 -6.18 9.16
CA PRO A 428 21.79 -6.05 7.73
C PRO A 428 20.95 -7.02 6.90
N GLY A 429 20.29 -6.49 5.86
CA GLY A 429 19.39 -7.25 4.99
C GLY A 429 17.97 -7.43 5.51
N ASP A 430 17.65 -6.98 6.72
CA ASP A 430 16.29 -6.94 7.24
C ASP A 430 15.60 -5.63 6.83
N TYR A 431 14.97 -5.66 5.67
CA TYR A 431 14.24 -4.51 5.14
C TYR A 431 12.97 -4.16 5.94
N VAL A 432 12.41 -5.10 6.74
CA VAL A 432 11.26 -4.81 7.63
C VAL A 432 11.71 -3.88 8.74
N THR A 433 12.75 -4.26 9.47
CA THR A 433 13.37 -3.43 10.51
C THR A 433 13.86 -2.09 9.92
N GLY A 434 14.54 -2.12 8.77
CA GLY A 434 15.01 -0.93 8.10
C GLY A 434 13.90 0.05 7.74
N ALA A 435 12.80 -0.43 7.15
CA ALA A 435 11.67 0.39 6.76
C ALA A 435 10.93 0.99 7.97
N ASN A 436 10.71 0.19 9.02
CA ASN A 436 10.02 0.64 10.23
C ASN A 436 10.84 1.71 10.96
N ILE A 437 12.15 1.47 11.18
CA ILE A 437 13.01 2.44 11.87
C ILE A 437 13.20 3.71 11.03
N ALA A 438 13.49 3.61 9.73
CA ALA A 438 13.69 4.78 8.88
C ALA A 438 12.42 5.65 8.81
N GLY A 439 11.25 5.02 8.64
CA GLY A 439 9.97 5.72 8.67
C GLY A 439 9.72 6.37 10.02
N PHE A 440 9.99 5.66 11.11
CA PHE A 440 9.87 6.16 12.48
C PHE A 440 10.79 7.36 12.71
N GLU A 441 12.11 7.26 12.46
CA GLU A 441 13.07 8.34 12.70
C GLU A 441 12.62 9.64 12.04
N ARG A 442 12.20 9.58 10.78
CA ARG A 442 11.79 10.77 10.03
C ARG A 442 10.54 11.43 10.63
N VAL A 443 9.55 10.65 11.04
CA VAL A 443 8.33 11.17 11.68
C VAL A 443 8.62 11.69 13.08
N ALA A 444 9.40 10.95 13.86
CA ALA A 444 9.78 11.29 15.23
C ALA A 444 10.59 12.60 15.29
N ASP A 445 11.56 12.79 14.39
CA ASP A 445 12.33 14.04 14.28
C ASP A 445 11.42 15.25 14.00
N ALA A 446 10.44 15.08 13.08
CA ALA A 446 9.48 16.13 12.79
C ALA A 446 8.55 16.42 13.99
N MET A 447 8.05 15.37 14.67
CA MET A 447 7.21 15.53 15.87
C MET A 447 7.96 16.20 17.01
N LEU A 448 9.24 15.87 17.22
CA LEU A 448 10.07 16.55 18.24
C LEU A 448 10.32 18.01 17.88
N ALA A 449 10.63 18.32 16.62
CA ALA A 449 10.88 19.68 16.17
C ALA A 449 9.63 20.58 16.28
N GLN A 450 8.43 20.02 16.09
CA GLN A 450 7.15 20.74 16.16
C GLN A 450 6.58 20.82 17.59
N GLY A 451 7.10 20.02 18.51
CA GLY A 451 6.66 20.00 19.90
C GLY A 451 5.40 19.17 20.14
N VAL A 452 4.69 19.49 21.19
CA VAL A 452 3.44 18.80 21.58
C VAL A 452 2.26 19.55 20.96
N VAL A 453 1.81 19.10 19.82
CA VAL A 453 0.69 19.66 19.05
C VAL A 453 -0.40 18.62 18.86
#